data_682c0e83e21c67344099896ac1084f30
#
_entry.id   682c0e83e21c67344099896ac1084f30
#
_cell.length_a   1.000
_cell.length_b   1.000
_cell.length_c   1.000
_cell.angle_alpha   90.00
_cell.angle_beta   90.00
_cell.angle_gamma   90.00
#
_symmetry.space_group_name_H-M   'P 1'
#
loop_
_entity.id
_entity.type
_entity.pdbx_description
1 polymer ?
#
loop_
_entity_poly.entity_id
_entity_poly.type
_entity_poly.pdbx_seq_one_letter_code
_entity_poly.pdbx_strand_id
1 'polypeptide(L)'
;MRILRATAAAAVLLWALPVAVYADTAIDMDYNGDGAVDIFDMVSARKQGANAEELHRLSGFLLGNGAGTPAQEGYRLVWSDEFDGSSLDMDKWSYELGNWKLDDSGNYITNGWGNNEQEFYTDRNTAVKDGVLTISARKESWTDEKQGSYEYTSSRLSTQHKFSVCGGRIEVRARCDSGKSLWPAIWMLPEDSAYGGWASSGEIDIMEGWGSTPERVCGTVHFGGAWPANKYLTGEYSFPDGDGTENWHTYSIEWDRGEIRWYVDDSLYSTQTDWYSEGFSYPAPFDQNFYIILNLAVGGHFDGIDGIYADPATFASGDKNFDIDYVRVYENTASDFRPTEMTSLALDNYIEGAEASVVNKEGCTVIDVKNAGSLEYAVMGLLRGREVKAGQRYTLSFDAVSTAERTMVVTAEDSSYTRYLDEKVTISPGKKHFSFDVTFPEDMSADIKFQLGNIDGAAAIGAHEVTLSDISWS
;
A
#
# COMPACT_ATOMS: atom_id res chain seq x y z
N MET A 1 -2.88 -8.91 -83.02
CA MET A 1 -2.71 -9.60 -81.80
C MET A 1 -2.50 -8.53 -80.69
N ARG A 2 -3.58 -8.11 -80.07
CA ARG A 2 -3.53 -7.08 -78.95
C ARG A 2 -3.81 -7.76 -77.66
N ILE A 3 -2.92 -7.65 -76.69
CA ILE A 3 -3.06 -8.19 -75.36
C ILE A 3 -3.69 -7.11 -74.48
N LEU A 4 -4.89 -7.40 -74.00
CA LEU A 4 -5.55 -6.59 -72.99
C LEU A 4 -4.93 -6.93 -71.59
N ARG A 5 -4.51 -5.89 -70.89
CA ARG A 5 -4.22 -5.99 -69.46
C ARG A 5 -5.48 -5.64 -68.67
N ALA A 6 -5.95 -6.56 -67.86
CA ALA A 6 -7.00 -6.32 -66.88
C ALA A 6 -6.36 -5.88 -65.56
N THR A 7 -6.71 -4.69 -65.12
CA THR A 7 -6.43 -4.20 -63.75
C THR A 7 -7.52 -4.65 -62.81
N ALA A 8 -7.17 -5.46 -61.84
CA ALA A 8 -8.08 -5.81 -60.73
C ALA A 8 -8.04 -4.70 -59.66
N ALA A 9 -9.17 -4.05 -59.46
CA ALA A 9 -9.37 -3.17 -58.30
C ALA A 9 -9.82 -4.01 -57.12
N ALA A 10 -9.00 -4.02 -56.05
CA ALA A 10 -9.39 -4.61 -54.80
C ALA A 10 -10.28 -3.61 -54.03
N ALA A 11 -11.54 -3.95 -53.86
CA ALA A 11 -12.44 -3.23 -52.97
C ALA A 11 -12.19 -3.67 -51.54
N VAL A 12 -11.68 -2.77 -50.71
CA VAL A 12 -11.61 -2.96 -49.26
C VAL A 12 -13.00 -2.68 -48.69
N LEU A 13 -13.71 -3.72 -48.25
CA LEU A 13 -14.92 -3.58 -47.47
C LEU A 13 -14.50 -3.26 -46.01
N LEU A 14 -14.63 -2.00 -45.64
CA LEU A 14 -14.69 -1.60 -44.23
C LEU A 14 -16.04 -2.06 -43.67
N TRP A 15 -15.99 -3.01 -42.74
CA TRP A 15 -17.12 -3.32 -41.87
C TRP A 15 -17.25 -2.21 -40.84
N ALA A 16 -18.21 -1.33 -41.00
CA ALA A 16 -18.64 -0.41 -39.98
C ALA A 16 -19.41 -1.22 -38.92
N LEU A 17 -18.80 -1.44 -37.74
CA LEU A 17 -19.53 -1.85 -36.56
C LEU A 17 -20.43 -0.71 -36.08
N PRO A 18 -21.62 -0.97 -35.52
CA PRO A 18 -22.53 0.08 -35.13
C PRO A 18 -22.01 0.82 -33.92
N VAL A 19 -21.48 2.02 -34.12
CA VAL A 19 -21.28 3.02 -33.06
C VAL A 19 -22.63 3.66 -32.78
N ALA A 20 -23.42 3.08 -31.95
CA ALA A 20 -24.74 3.60 -31.61
C ALA A 20 -25.10 3.37 -30.12
N VAL A 21 -24.26 3.84 -29.18
CA VAL A 21 -24.67 4.09 -27.78
C VAL A 21 -23.90 5.27 -27.15
N TYR A 22 -22.94 5.91 -27.83
CA TYR A 22 -22.09 6.96 -27.22
C TYR A 22 -22.39 8.40 -27.72
N ALA A 23 -23.42 8.61 -28.53
CA ALA A 23 -23.65 9.91 -29.14
C ALA A 23 -24.25 10.97 -28.20
N ASP A 24 -24.96 10.58 -27.13
CA ASP A 24 -25.68 11.55 -26.29
C ASP A 24 -24.80 12.17 -25.18
N THR A 25 -23.72 11.49 -24.76
CA THR A 25 -22.83 12.00 -23.68
C THR A 25 -21.67 12.84 -24.24
N ALA A 26 -21.23 12.61 -25.46
CA ALA A 26 -20.14 13.37 -26.08
C ALA A 26 -20.59 14.79 -26.51
N ILE A 27 -21.85 14.97 -26.91
CA ILE A 27 -22.39 16.28 -27.35
C ILE A 27 -22.37 17.30 -26.19
N ASP A 28 -22.55 16.86 -24.96
CA ASP A 28 -22.57 17.73 -23.79
C ASP A 28 -21.17 18.19 -23.35
N MET A 29 -20.10 17.64 -23.92
CA MET A 29 -18.70 17.92 -23.57
C MET A 29 -17.93 18.66 -24.68
N ASP A 30 -18.55 18.89 -25.82
CA ASP A 30 -18.00 19.71 -26.91
C ASP A 30 -18.22 21.19 -26.62
N TYR A 31 -17.37 21.75 -25.76
CA TYR A 31 -17.46 23.14 -25.30
C TYR A 31 -17.05 24.18 -26.34
N ASN A 32 -16.34 23.78 -27.38
CA ASN A 32 -15.94 24.68 -28.45
C ASN A 32 -16.82 24.56 -29.68
N GLY A 33 -17.64 23.50 -29.79
CA GLY A 33 -18.64 23.30 -30.85
C GLY A 33 -18.04 22.84 -32.18
N ASP A 34 -16.86 22.22 -32.18
CA ASP A 34 -16.19 21.79 -33.43
C ASP A 34 -16.54 20.34 -33.84
N GLY A 35 -17.30 19.63 -33.01
CA GLY A 35 -17.78 18.27 -33.24
C GLY A 35 -16.84 17.17 -32.77
N ALA A 36 -15.75 17.53 -32.11
CA ALA A 36 -14.84 16.62 -31.43
C ALA A 36 -14.79 16.96 -29.94
N VAL A 37 -14.48 16.01 -29.06
CA VAL A 37 -14.19 16.29 -27.63
C VAL A 37 -12.72 16.06 -27.42
N ASP A 38 -11.97 17.15 -27.22
CA ASP A 38 -10.52 17.14 -27.08
C ASP A 38 -10.01 18.17 -26.07
N ILE A 39 -8.69 18.36 -25.99
CA ILE A 39 -8.06 19.28 -25.03
C ILE A 39 -8.53 20.73 -25.21
N PHE A 40 -8.98 21.12 -26.41
CA PHE A 40 -9.48 22.48 -26.65
C PHE A 40 -10.84 22.70 -26.00
N ASP A 41 -11.63 21.64 -25.79
CA ASP A 41 -12.85 21.70 -24.99
C ASP A 41 -12.58 21.94 -23.52
N MET A 42 -11.54 21.37 -22.95
CA MET A 42 -11.10 21.65 -21.61
C MET A 42 -10.74 23.14 -21.43
N VAL A 43 -10.03 23.71 -22.40
CA VAL A 43 -9.70 25.15 -22.43
C VAL A 43 -10.96 25.99 -22.57
N SER A 44 -11.90 25.55 -23.40
CA SER A 44 -13.16 26.26 -23.66
C SER A 44 -14.11 26.16 -22.46
N ALA A 45 -14.23 25.01 -21.83
CA ALA A 45 -14.99 24.79 -20.59
C ALA A 45 -14.51 25.72 -19.48
N ARG A 46 -13.21 25.79 -19.22
CA ARG A 46 -12.62 26.70 -18.21
C ARG A 46 -12.91 28.17 -18.53
N LYS A 47 -12.82 28.58 -19.79
CA LYS A 47 -13.15 29.95 -20.21
C LYS A 47 -14.63 30.29 -20.07
N GLN A 48 -15.50 29.32 -20.21
CA GLN A 48 -16.95 29.46 -20.06
C GLN A 48 -17.42 29.36 -18.59
N GLY A 49 -16.50 29.09 -17.66
CA GLY A 49 -16.79 29.06 -16.22
C GLY A 49 -17.39 27.73 -15.76
N ALA A 50 -17.06 26.63 -16.44
CA ALA A 50 -17.43 25.28 -16.02
C ALA A 50 -16.98 25.02 -14.56
N ASN A 51 -17.84 24.39 -13.79
CA ASN A 51 -17.54 24.05 -12.39
C ASN A 51 -16.57 22.84 -12.30
N ALA A 52 -16.10 22.54 -11.10
CA ALA A 52 -15.13 21.47 -10.86
C ALA A 52 -15.65 20.09 -11.33
N GLU A 53 -16.94 19.81 -11.16
CA GLU A 53 -17.55 18.54 -11.58
C GLU A 53 -17.60 18.40 -13.10
N GLU A 54 -17.95 19.48 -13.81
CA GLU A 54 -17.95 19.52 -15.28
C GLU A 54 -16.53 19.36 -15.85
N LEU A 55 -15.55 20.04 -15.27
CA LEU A 55 -14.14 19.92 -15.65
C LEU A 55 -13.60 18.53 -15.35
N HIS A 56 -13.98 17.95 -14.21
CA HIS A 56 -13.63 16.57 -13.87
C HIS A 56 -14.23 15.57 -14.85
N ARG A 57 -15.50 15.73 -15.22
CA ARG A 57 -16.18 14.88 -16.21
C ARG A 57 -15.53 14.98 -17.58
N LEU A 58 -15.15 16.18 -18.03
CA LEU A 58 -14.45 16.39 -19.28
C LEU A 58 -13.01 15.88 -19.26
N SER A 59 -12.30 16.11 -18.17
CA SER A 59 -10.98 15.51 -17.91
C SER A 59 -11.06 13.98 -17.95
N GLY A 60 -12.03 13.41 -17.24
CA GLY A 60 -12.32 11.99 -17.26
C GLY A 60 -12.58 11.45 -18.66
N PHE A 61 -13.32 12.17 -19.51
CA PHE A 61 -13.58 11.78 -20.89
C PHE A 61 -12.32 11.86 -21.76
N LEU A 62 -11.56 12.95 -21.65
CA LEU A 62 -10.34 13.18 -22.45
C LEU A 62 -9.19 12.25 -22.06
N LEU A 63 -9.13 11.89 -20.80
CA LEU A 63 -8.16 10.91 -20.27
C LEU A 63 -8.67 9.47 -20.39
N GLY A 64 -9.86 9.29 -21.03
CA GLY A 64 -10.51 8.01 -21.11
C GLY A 64 -11.24 7.57 -19.82
N ASN A 65 -11.39 8.46 -18.82
CA ASN A 65 -12.04 8.20 -17.53
C ASN A 65 -13.53 8.60 -17.51
N GLY A 66 -14.02 9.27 -18.56
CA GLY A 66 -15.43 9.60 -18.72
C GLY A 66 -16.23 8.38 -19.14
N ALA A 67 -16.96 7.76 -18.20
CA ALA A 67 -17.74 6.56 -18.44
C ALA A 67 -16.94 5.49 -19.22
N GLY A 68 -15.79 5.13 -18.67
CA GLY A 68 -14.84 4.17 -19.23
C GLY A 68 -13.74 4.85 -20.03
N THR A 69 -12.57 5.09 -19.38
CA THR A 69 -11.35 4.62 -20.02
C THR A 69 -11.75 3.29 -20.64
N PRO A 70 -11.37 2.91 -21.87
CA PRO A 70 -11.39 1.50 -22.21
C PRO A 70 -10.57 0.88 -21.07
N ALA A 71 -11.28 0.30 -20.07
CA ALA A 71 -10.66 -0.49 -19.06
C ALA A 71 -9.72 -1.37 -19.84
N GLN A 72 -8.44 -1.32 -19.56
CA GLN A 72 -7.51 -2.27 -20.17
C GLN A 72 -8.23 -3.59 -20.00
N GLU A 73 -8.52 -4.28 -21.07
CA GLU A 73 -9.50 -5.37 -21.07
C GLU A 73 -9.18 -6.29 -19.89
N GLY A 74 -10.11 -6.41 -18.93
CA GLY A 74 -9.90 -7.16 -17.70
C GLY A 74 -9.60 -6.33 -16.43
N TYR A 75 -9.56 -5.01 -16.44
CA TYR A 75 -9.34 -4.18 -15.26
C TYR A 75 -10.51 -3.23 -14.97
N ARG A 76 -10.82 -3.03 -13.67
CA ARG A 76 -11.85 -2.11 -13.17
C ARG A 76 -11.25 -1.16 -12.13
N LEU A 77 -11.41 0.15 -12.32
CA LEU A 77 -10.98 1.15 -11.34
C LEU A 77 -11.72 0.93 -10.01
N VAL A 78 -10.98 0.81 -8.91
CA VAL A 78 -11.53 0.59 -7.57
C VAL A 78 -11.18 1.72 -6.60
N TRP A 79 -10.10 2.46 -6.86
CA TRP A 79 -9.70 3.61 -6.07
C TRP A 79 -8.85 4.56 -6.91
N SER A 80 -8.98 5.87 -6.67
CA SER A 80 -8.08 6.85 -7.26
C SER A 80 -7.99 8.13 -6.44
N ASP A 81 -6.94 8.89 -6.69
CA ASP A 81 -6.84 10.30 -6.38
C ASP A 81 -6.29 11.05 -7.58
N GLU A 82 -7.10 11.96 -8.11
CA GLU A 82 -6.77 12.82 -9.25
C GLU A 82 -6.30 14.21 -8.80
N PHE A 83 -6.17 14.41 -7.50
CA PHE A 83 -5.74 15.66 -6.86
C PHE A 83 -6.49 16.92 -7.33
N ASP A 84 -7.78 16.77 -7.66
CA ASP A 84 -8.64 17.85 -8.18
C ASP A 84 -8.99 18.89 -7.11
N GLY A 85 -8.68 18.64 -5.85
CA GLY A 85 -8.91 19.53 -4.73
C GLY A 85 -7.98 20.74 -4.69
N SER A 86 -8.10 21.53 -3.63
CA SER A 86 -7.18 22.62 -3.29
C SER A 86 -6.24 22.28 -2.14
N SER A 87 -6.32 21.09 -1.61
CA SER A 87 -5.51 20.52 -0.53
C SER A 87 -5.52 19.00 -0.63
N LEU A 88 -4.56 18.36 0.02
CA LEU A 88 -4.51 16.91 0.14
C LEU A 88 -5.80 16.38 0.80
N ASP A 89 -6.35 15.32 0.25
CA ASP A 89 -7.52 14.64 0.81
C ASP A 89 -7.10 13.76 2.00
N MET A 90 -7.38 14.24 3.20
CA MET A 90 -7.00 13.54 4.44
C MET A 90 -7.87 12.30 4.73
N ASP A 91 -8.93 12.04 3.98
CA ASP A 91 -9.66 10.78 4.03
C ASP A 91 -8.96 9.68 3.22
N LYS A 92 -8.10 10.06 2.27
CA LYS A 92 -7.29 9.15 1.45
C LYS A 92 -5.86 9.02 1.93
N TRP A 93 -5.25 10.08 2.46
CA TRP A 93 -3.84 10.17 2.79
C TRP A 93 -3.59 10.53 4.24
N SER A 94 -2.46 10.07 4.76
CA SER A 94 -1.87 10.50 6.03
C SER A 94 -0.45 11.00 5.80
N TYR A 95 0.00 11.96 6.61
CA TYR A 95 1.41 12.33 6.67
C TYR A 95 2.15 11.41 7.63
N GLU A 96 3.28 10.87 7.18
CA GLU A 96 4.27 10.25 8.05
C GLU A 96 5.33 11.28 8.39
N LEU A 97 5.33 11.73 9.63
CA LEU A 97 6.13 12.89 10.07
C LEU A 97 7.46 12.49 10.71
N GLY A 98 8.44 13.36 10.60
CA GLY A 98 9.71 13.19 11.29
C GLY A 98 10.82 12.62 10.42
N ASN A 99 11.93 12.30 11.08
CA ASN A 99 13.06 11.58 10.46
C ASN A 99 13.27 10.21 11.10
N TRP A 100 12.85 10.06 12.37
CA TRP A 100 12.95 8.80 13.09
C TRP A 100 11.69 7.97 12.90
N LYS A 101 11.85 6.72 12.56
CA LYS A 101 10.77 5.77 12.67
C LYS A 101 10.56 5.44 14.16
N LEU A 102 9.36 5.67 14.63
CA LEU A 102 8.92 5.37 15.99
C LEU A 102 7.95 4.19 15.99
N ASP A 103 7.88 3.44 17.08
CA ASP A 103 6.82 2.46 17.29
C ASP A 103 5.52 3.17 17.75
N ASP A 104 4.42 2.42 17.84
CA ASP A 104 3.10 2.93 18.27
C ASP A 104 3.11 3.55 19.69
N SER A 105 4.10 3.19 20.49
CA SER A 105 4.32 3.75 21.84
C SER A 105 5.19 5.00 21.84
N GLY A 106 5.68 5.42 20.66
CA GLY A 106 6.57 6.57 20.49
C GLY A 106 8.02 6.29 20.86
N ASN A 107 8.46 5.02 20.93
CA ASN A 107 9.86 4.67 21.14
C ASN A 107 10.60 4.68 19.81
N TYR A 108 11.84 5.14 19.86
CA TYR A 108 12.73 5.17 18.71
C TYR A 108 13.06 3.76 18.21
N ILE A 109 12.82 3.52 16.90
CA ILE A 109 13.20 2.29 16.20
C ILE A 109 14.46 2.51 15.38
N THR A 110 14.47 3.54 14.53
CA THR A 110 15.59 3.85 13.63
C THR A 110 15.56 5.30 13.18
N ASN A 111 16.70 5.86 12.75
CA ASN A 111 16.80 7.20 12.19
C ASN A 111 16.81 7.16 10.67
N GLY A 112 16.47 8.29 10.03
CA GLY A 112 16.41 8.40 8.57
C GLY A 112 15.58 7.29 7.96
N TRP A 113 14.47 6.94 8.62
CA TRP A 113 13.53 5.87 8.23
C TRP A 113 14.19 4.51 7.92
N GLY A 114 15.42 4.28 8.43
CA GLY A 114 16.22 3.07 8.18
C GLY A 114 17.25 3.23 7.06
N ASN A 115 17.23 4.33 6.33
CA ASN A 115 18.03 4.59 5.14
C ASN A 115 19.06 5.72 5.33
N ASN A 116 19.18 6.28 6.55
CA ASN A 116 19.96 7.48 6.84
C ASN A 116 19.55 8.71 5.99
N GLU A 117 18.27 8.81 5.68
CA GLU A 117 17.67 9.98 5.02
C GLU A 117 17.96 11.24 5.83
N GLN A 118 18.22 12.38 5.17
CA GLN A 118 18.72 13.60 5.80
C GLN A 118 17.66 14.67 6.03
N GLU A 119 16.47 14.53 5.43
CA GLU A 119 15.34 15.43 5.61
C GLU A 119 14.52 15.10 6.85
N PHE A 120 13.74 16.07 7.29
CA PHE A 120 12.63 15.88 8.22
C PHE A 120 11.32 15.94 7.43
N TYR A 121 10.51 14.91 7.46
CA TYR A 121 9.19 14.92 6.82
C TYR A 121 8.19 15.73 7.61
N THR A 122 7.51 16.64 6.90
CA THR A 122 6.50 17.56 7.45
C THR A 122 5.21 17.52 6.65
N ASP A 123 4.14 18.08 7.21
CA ASP A 123 2.86 18.32 6.54
C ASP A 123 2.83 19.62 5.71
N ARG A 124 3.95 20.40 5.69
CA ARG A 124 4.06 21.69 5.01
C ARG A 124 4.70 21.62 3.62
N ASN A 125 5.22 20.45 3.27
CA ASN A 125 6.00 20.25 2.06
C ASN A 125 5.16 19.70 0.90
N THR A 126 3.83 19.74 1.03
CA THR A 126 2.90 19.36 -0.04
C THR A 126 2.05 20.55 -0.48
N ALA A 127 1.67 20.53 -1.75
CA ALA A 127 0.66 21.43 -2.31
C ALA A 127 -0.20 20.64 -3.31
N VAL A 128 -1.51 20.89 -3.30
CA VAL A 128 -2.43 20.40 -4.34
C VAL A 128 -2.94 21.57 -5.12
N LYS A 129 -2.67 21.61 -6.42
CA LYS A 129 -3.05 22.71 -7.28
C LYS A 129 -3.16 22.27 -8.74
N ASP A 130 -4.23 22.71 -9.40
CA ASP A 130 -4.46 22.47 -10.84
C ASP A 130 -4.40 20.98 -11.22
N GLY A 131 -4.91 20.09 -10.36
CA GLY A 131 -4.92 18.64 -10.57
C GLY A 131 -3.58 17.96 -10.32
N VAL A 132 -2.66 18.59 -9.57
CA VAL A 132 -1.34 18.03 -9.28
C VAL A 132 -1.06 18.12 -7.80
N LEU A 133 -0.62 17.01 -7.22
CA LEU A 133 0.05 16.96 -5.92
C LEU A 133 1.54 17.22 -6.13
N THR A 134 2.09 18.23 -5.47
CA THR A 134 3.53 18.51 -5.43
C THR A 134 4.08 18.18 -4.05
N ILE A 135 5.10 17.35 -3.97
CA ILE A 135 5.95 17.15 -2.79
C ILE A 135 7.24 17.93 -3.01
N SER A 136 7.55 18.89 -2.12
CA SER A 136 8.71 19.76 -2.25
C SER A 136 9.78 19.41 -1.21
N ALA A 137 10.94 18.96 -1.66
CA ALA A 137 12.15 18.92 -0.83
C ALA A 137 12.76 20.30 -0.77
N ARG A 138 13.03 20.79 0.46
CA ARG A 138 13.54 22.15 0.72
C ARG A 138 14.83 22.09 1.52
N LYS A 139 15.76 22.96 1.15
CA LYS A 139 16.92 23.25 2.02
C LYS A 139 16.54 24.36 2.96
N GLU A 140 16.10 24.03 4.14
CA GLU A 140 15.71 24.94 5.20
C GLU A 140 16.06 24.38 6.58
N SER A 141 16.33 25.25 7.55
CA SER A 141 16.54 24.79 8.93
C SER A 141 15.22 24.45 9.59
N TRP A 142 15.13 23.24 10.09
CA TRP A 142 14.01 22.73 10.84
C TRP A 142 14.48 22.21 12.20
N THR A 143 13.74 22.48 13.26
CA THR A 143 14.04 21.95 14.59
C THR A 143 12.78 21.35 15.19
N ASP A 144 12.86 20.09 15.56
CA ASP A 144 11.86 19.37 16.34
C ASP A 144 12.35 19.20 17.78
N GLU A 145 11.46 19.36 18.77
CA GLU A 145 11.85 19.31 20.19
C GLU A 145 12.36 17.91 20.63
N LYS A 146 11.91 16.85 19.95
CA LYS A 146 12.25 15.46 20.27
C LYS A 146 13.33 14.89 19.37
N GLN A 147 13.31 15.27 18.08
CA GLN A 147 14.14 14.65 17.05
C GLN A 147 15.36 15.49 16.66
N GLY A 148 15.45 16.75 17.12
CA GLY A 148 16.63 17.59 16.90
C GLY A 148 16.51 18.50 15.68
N SER A 149 17.66 18.87 15.10
CA SER A 149 17.74 19.87 14.01
C SER A 149 18.15 19.25 12.69
N TYR A 150 17.51 19.69 11.62
CA TYR A 150 17.67 19.23 10.25
C TYR A 150 17.91 20.40 9.31
N GLU A 151 18.61 20.17 8.22
CA GLU A 151 18.89 21.18 7.18
C GLU A 151 17.99 21.02 5.95
N TYR A 152 17.18 19.97 5.92
CA TYR A 152 16.26 19.66 4.82
C TYR A 152 14.91 19.26 5.38
N THR A 153 13.86 19.61 4.64
CA THR A 153 12.50 19.14 4.88
C THR A 153 11.91 18.57 3.60
N SER A 154 10.98 17.63 3.73
CA SER A 154 10.21 17.07 2.63
C SER A 154 8.86 16.56 3.14
N SER A 155 8.13 15.76 2.36
CA SER A 155 6.94 15.06 2.80
C SER A 155 6.94 13.59 2.39
N ARG A 156 6.34 12.80 3.26
CA ARG A 156 6.02 11.39 3.05
C ARG A 156 4.55 11.17 3.35
N LEU A 157 3.84 10.61 2.38
CA LEU A 157 2.40 10.38 2.40
C LEU A 157 2.12 8.89 2.34
N SER A 158 1.06 8.46 3.03
CA SER A 158 0.70 7.05 3.12
C SER A 158 -0.82 6.90 3.06
N THR A 159 -1.31 5.82 2.42
CA THR A 159 -2.71 5.40 2.47
C THR A 159 -3.00 4.40 3.58
N GLN A 160 -2.04 4.14 4.48
CA GLN A 160 -2.20 3.19 5.59
C GLN A 160 -3.47 3.47 6.41
N HIS A 161 -4.22 2.43 6.74
CA HIS A 161 -5.51 2.47 7.47
C HIS A 161 -6.63 3.24 6.76
N LYS A 162 -6.44 3.60 5.48
CA LYS A 162 -7.44 4.29 4.65
C LYS A 162 -7.74 3.53 3.37
N PHE A 163 -6.70 3.01 2.73
CA PHE A 163 -6.81 2.18 1.55
C PHE A 163 -5.61 1.25 1.43
N SER A 164 -5.89 -0.01 1.21
CA SER A 164 -4.89 -1.03 0.87
C SER A 164 -5.47 -2.02 -0.13
N VAL A 165 -4.60 -2.71 -0.87
CA VAL A 165 -4.99 -3.61 -1.96
C VAL A 165 -4.09 -4.84 -2.00
N CYS A 166 -4.63 -5.97 -2.45
CA CYS A 166 -3.89 -7.17 -2.79
C CYS A 166 -4.14 -7.53 -4.24
N GLY A 167 -3.13 -7.35 -5.08
CA GLY A 167 -3.23 -7.60 -6.52
C GLY A 167 -3.90 -6.47 -7.32
N GLY A 168 -3.94 -6.65 -8.64
CA GLY A 168 -4.50 -5.70 -9.58
C GLY A 168 -3.45 -4.87 -10.32
N ARG A 169 -3.80 -3.69 -10.79
CA ARG A 169 -2.88 -2.71 -11.40
C ARG A 169 -2.86 -1.45 -10.56
N ILE A 170 -1.67 -1.03 -10.16
CA ILE A 170 -1.43 0.23 -9.48
C ILE A 170 -0.66 1.13 -10.44
N GLU A 171 -1.17 2.33 -10.68
CA GLU A 171 -0.66 3.24 -11.69
C GLU A 171 -0.53 4.65 -11.11
N VAL A 172 0.63 5.26 -11.26
CA VAL A 172 0.94 6.61 -10.80
C VAL A 172 1.59 7.38 -11.94
N ARG A 173 1.02 8.54 -12.30
CA ARG A 173 1.64 9.44 -13.25
C ARG A 173 2.37 10.55 -12.50
N ALA A 174 3.68 10.62 -12.71
CA ALA A 174 4.53 11.51 -11.94
C ALA A 174 5.73 12.02 -12.75
N ARG A 175 6.36 13.07 -12.21
CA ARG A 175 7.68 13.57 -12.63
C ARG A 175 8.43 14.11 -11.43
N CYS A 176 9.75 14.10 -11.48
CA CYS A 176 10.59 14.62 -10.42
C CYS A 176 11.73 15.46 -10.97
N ASP A 177 12.02 16.58 -10.30
CA ASP A 177 13.23 17.38 -10.59
C ASP A 177 14.50 16.53 -10.41
N SER A 178 15.49 16.75 -11.27
CA SER A 178 16.80 16.11 -11.11
C SER A 178 17.70 16.84 -10.11
N GLY A 179 18.63 16.12 -9.55
CA GLY A 179 19.67 16.63 -8.65
C GLY A 179 20.26 15.52 -7.78
N LYS A 180 21.56 15.56 -7.53
CA LYS A 180 22.23 14.57 -6.66
C LYS A 180 21.57 14.55 -5.29
N SER A 181 21.49 13.36 -4.72
CA SER A 181 20.88 13.07 -3.42
C SER A 181 19.36 13.27 -3.34
N LEU A 182 18.66 13.34 -4.45
CA LEU A 182 17.21 13.25 -4.49
C LEU A 182 16.79 11.80 -4.75
N TRP A 183 15.82 11.33 -3.98
CA TRP A 183 15.30 9.98 -4.05
C TRP A 183 13.77 10.01 -4.03
N PRO A 184 13.12 10.23 -5.18
CA PRO A 184 11.68 10.07 -5.31
C PRO A 184 11.32 8.58 -5.25
N ALA A 185 10.23 8.26 -4.54
CA ALA A 185 9.73 6.90 -4.45
C ALA A 185 8.20 6.83 -4.50
N ILE A 186 7.72 5.82 -5.23
CA ILE A 186 6.34 5.34 -5.28
C ILE A 186 6.41 3.88 -4.89
N TRP A 187 5.90 3.52 -3.73
CA TRP A 187 6.11 2.19 -3.17
C TRP A 187 5.00 1.75 -2.22
N MET A 188 5.08 0.55 -1.73
CA MET A 188 4.01 -0.06 -0.94
C MET A 188 4.59 -0.90 0.20
N LEU A 189 3.94 -0.84 1.36
CA LEU A 189 4.18 -1.70 2.51
C LEU A 189 2.93 -2.48 2.90
N PRO A 190 3.08 -3.65 3.57
CA PRO A 190 1.95 -4.46 4.00
C PRO A 190 1.14 -3.76 5.09
N GLU A 191 -0.19 -3.83 4.98
CA GLU A 191 -1.12 -3.22 5.94
C GLU A 191 -0.94 -3.80 7.36
N ASP A 192 -0.84 -5.13 7.46
CA ASP A 192 -0.85 -5.85 8.74
C ASP A 192 0.46 -6.54 9.09
N SER A 193 1.49 -6.47 8.24
CA SER A 193 2.75 -7.20 8.44
C SER A 193 2.56 -8.69 8.82
N ALA A 194 1.68 -9.38 8.09
CA ALA A 194 1.17 -10.72 8.41
C ALA A 194 2.26 -11.78 8.58
N TYR A 195 3.42 -11.58 7.96
CA TYR A 195 4.53 -12.53 7.94
C TYR A 195 5.69 -12.12 8.86
N GLY A 196 5.50 -11.08 9.68
CA GLY A 196 6.51 -10.58 10.63
C GLY A 196 7.14 -9.26 10.19
N GLY A 197 8.26 -8.90 10.82
CA GLY A 197 8.95 -7.64 10.55
C GLY A 197 9.50 -7.53 9.13
N TRP A 198 9.86 -6.32 8.73
CA TRP A 198 10.48 -6.06 7.42
C TRP A 198 11.77 -6.90 7.24
N ALA A 199 12.02 -7.59 6.12
CA ALA A 199 11.17 -7.70 4.92
C ALA A 199 10.41 -9.03 4.82
N SER A 200 10.20 -9.74 5.96
CA SER A 200 9.41 -11.00 5.94
C SER A 200 8.00 -10.77 5.40
N SER A 201 7.41 -9.61 5.70
CA SER A 201 6.08 -9.22 5.20
C SER A 201 6.11 -8.47 3.87
N GLY A 202 7.29 -8.32 3.27
CA GLY A 202 7.44 -7.75 1.92
C GLY A 202 7.49 -6.23 1.86
N GLU A 203 7.89 -5.74 0.69
CA GLU A 203 7.83 -4.36 0.21
C GLU A 203 7.79 -4.40 -1.30
N ILE A 204 7.01 -3.53 -1.93
CA ILE A 204 6.92 -3.42 -3.39
C ILE A 204 7.23 -1.97 -3.77
N ASP A 205 8.34 -1.76 -4.49
CA ASP A 205 8.73 -0.47 -5.01
C ASP A 205 8.28 -0.37 -6.46
N ILE A 206 7.25 0.43 -6.71
CA ILE A 206 6.71 0.64 -8.06
C ILE A 206 7.69 1.47 -8.87
N MET A 207 8.28 2.50 -8.26
CA MET A 207 9.31 3.33 -8.85
C MET A 207 10.21 3.91 -7.76
N GLU A 208 11.50 3.76 -7.94
CA GLU A 208 12.52 4.52 -7.24
C GLU A 208 13.44 5.19 -8.26
N GLY A 209 13.70 6.49 -8.07
CA GLY A 209 14.52 7.29 -8.96
C GLY A 209 15.80 7.80 -8.29
N TRP A 210 16.91 7.76 -9.05
CA TRP A 210 18.15 8.45 -8.66
C TRP A 210 18.14 9.87 -9.24
N GLY A 211 17.98 10.87 -8.41
CA GLY A 211 18.03 12.25 -8.87
C GLY A 211 19.38 12.63 -9.53
N SER A 212 20.46 11.89 -9.20
CA SER A 212 21.77 12.04 -9.84
C SER A 212 21.82 11.46 -11.26
N THR A 213 20.92 10.54 -11.62
CA THR A 213 20.83 9.88 -12.92
C THR A 213 19.36 9.77 -13.35
N PRO A 214 18.73 10.93 -13.70
CA PRO A 214 17.30 10.98 -13.98
C PRO A 214 16.86 10.17 -15.21
N GLU A 215 17.80 9.75 -16.04
CA GLU A 215 17.57 8.91 -17.21
C GLU A 215 17.28 7.44 -16.87
N ARG A 216 17.16 7.08 -15.59
CA ARG A 216 16.78 5.72 -15.17
C ARG A 216 15.99 5.68 -13.86
N VAL A 217 15.20 4.62 -13.73
CA VAL A 217 14.47 4.26 -12.52
C VAL A 217 14.54 2.77 -12.28
N CYS A 218 14.20 2.32 -11.09
CA CYS A 218 14.03 0.89 -10.82
C CYS A 218 12.70 0.58 -10.13
N GLY A 219 12.31 -0.69 -10.22
CA GLY A 219 11.26 -1.30 -9.44
C GLY A 219 11.82 -2.53 -8.73
N THR A 220 11.41 -2.72 -7.48
CA THR A 220 12.01 -3.71 -6.59
C THR A 220 10.95 -4.44 -5.80
N VAL A 221 11.22 -5.66 -5.38
CA VAL A 221 10.54 -6.33 -4.27
C VAL A 221 11.53 -6.69 -3.19
N HIS A 222 11.22 -6.39 -1.93
CA HIS A 222 11.97 -6.86 -0.77
C HIS A 222 11.18 -7.96 -0.06
N PHE A 223 11.86 -9.04 0.36
CA PHE A 223 11.24 -10.25 0.87
C PHE A 223 12.22 -11.11 1.69
N GLY A 224 11.81 -12.31 2.06
CA GLY A 224 12.66 -13.32 2.72
C GLY A 224 12.47 -13.36 4.22
N GLY A 225 13.53 -13.13 4.98
CA GLY A 225 13.50 -13.05 6.44
C GLY A 225 13.45 -11.61 6.94
N ALA A 226 13.24 -11.44 8.25
CA ALA A 226 13.40 -10.14 8.90
C ALA A 226 14.86 -9.66 8.78
N TRP A 227 15.04 -8.33 8.69
CA TRP A 227 16.39 -7.75 8.63
C TRP A 227 17.31 -8.32 9.72
N PRO A 228 18.56 -8.72 9.41
CA PRO A 228 19.30 -8.56 8.13
C PRO A 228 19.23 -9.77 7.19
N ALA A 229 18.26 -10.67 7.34
CA ALA A 229 18.09 -11.84 6.47
C ALA A 229 17.22 -11.55 5.22
N ASN A 230 16.89 -10.29 4.98
CA ASN A 230 16.14 -9.84 3.82
C ASN A 230 16.86 -10.10 2.49
N LYS A 231 16.05 -10.25 1.45
CA LYS A 231 16.45 -10.35 0.03
C LYS A 231 15.70 -9.29 -0.76
N TYR A 232 16.15 -9.06 -2.00
CA TYR A 232 15.43 -8.23 -2.96
C TYR A 232 15.68 -8.72 -4.39
N LEU A 233 14.73 -8.39 -5.27
CA LEU A 233 14.84 -8.53 -6.71
C LEU A 233 14.48 -7.19 -7.33
N THR A 234 15.35 -6.70 -8.21
CA THR A 234 15.22 -5.38 -8.83
C THR A 234 15.25 -5.50 -10.36
N GLY A 235 14.47 -4.66 -11.04
CA GLY A 235 14.58 -4.40 -12.46
C GLY A 235 14.81 -2.91 -12.70
N GLU A 236 15.66 -2.55 -13.65
CA GLU A 236 15.96 -1.16 -14.02
C GLU A 236 15.36 -0.84 -15.39
N TYR A 237 14.83 0.38 -15.52
CA TYR A 237 14.40 0.96 -16.79
C TYR A 237 15.28 2.16 -17.12
N SER A 238 15.78 2.22 -18.37
CA SER A 238 16.49 3.39 -18.88
C SER A 238 15.63 4.10 -19.90
N PHE A 239 15.40 5.39 -19.66
CA PHE A 239 14.68 6.22 -20.59
C PHE A 239 15.43 6.42 -21.91
N PRO A 240 14.75 6.68 -23.02
CA PRO A 240 15.38 7.07 -24.27
C PRO A 240 16.24 8.33 -24.14
N ASP A 241 17.18 8.52 -25.05
CA ASP A 241 18.05 9.70 -25.07
C ASP A 241 17.27 11.02 -25.01
N GLY A 242 17.55 11.84 -24.02
CA GLY A 242 16.90 13.15 -23.80
C GLY A 242 15.60 13.10 -23.03
N ASP A 243 15.26 11.93 -22.49
CA ASP A 243 14.10 11.72 -21.60
C ASP A 243 14.55 11.29 -20.20
N GLY A 244 13.62 11.35 -19.22
CA GLY A 244 13.93 10.99 -17.84
C GLY A 244 12.84 11.38 -16.86
N THR A 245 13.09 11.17 -15.59
CA THR A 245 12.12 11.47 -14.50
C THR A 245 11.65 12.91 -14.45
N GLU A 246 12.32 13.85 -15.10
CA GLU A 246 11.94 15.27 -15.18
C GLU A 246 10.70 15.49 -16.07
N ASN A 247 10.36 14.54 -16.92
CA ASN A 247 9.16 14.52 -17.74
C ASN A 247 8.04 13.69 -17.08
N TRP A 248 6.82 13.90 -17.54
CA TRP A 248 5.67 13.13 -17.08
C TRP A 248 5.70 11.72 -17.64
N HIS A 249 5.79 10.73 -16.76
CA HIS A 249 5.70 9.31 -17.07
C HIS A 249 4.67 8.63 -16.19
N THR A 250 4.15 7.51 -16.67
CA THR A 250 3.27 6.63 -15.91
C THR A 250 4.08 5.45 -15.42
N TYR A 251 4.21 5.32 -14.12
CA TYR A 251 4.84 4.18 -13.44
C TYR A 251 3.76 3.25 -12.95
N SER A 252 3.84 1.96 -13.30
CA SER A 252 2.81 1.03 -12.87
C SER A 252 3.33 -0.38 -12.63
N ILE A 253 2.58 -1.10 -11.81
CA ILE A 253 2.71 -2.54 -11.66
C ILE A 253 1.40 -3.24 -12.03
N GLU A 254 1.52 -4.44 -12.57
CA GLU A 254 0.45 -5.43 -12.59
C GLU A 254 0.84 -6.56 -11.66
N TRP A 255 0.02 -6.78 -10.67
CA TRP A 255 0.29 -7.72 -9.60
C TRP A 255 -0.81 -8.78 -9.51
N ASP A 256 -0.43 -10.04 -9.69
CA ASP A 256 -1.32 -11.19 -9.57
C ASP A 256 -0.66 -12.27 -8.71
N ARG A 257 -1.37 -13.35 -8.46
CA ARG A 257 -0.87 -14.49 -7.68
C ARG A 257 0.46 -15.00 -8.25
N GLY A 258 1.53 -14.73 -7.51
CA GLY A 258 2.87 -15.22 -7.85
C GLY A 258 3.58 -14.50 -8.99
N GLU A 259 3.11 -13.36 -9.44
CA GLU A 259 3.78 -12.54 -10.46
C GLU A 259 3.54 -11.06 -10.23
N ILE A 260 4.59 -10.25 -10.32
CA ILE A 260 4.52 -8.80 -10.38
C ILE A 260 5.30 -8.34 -11.61
N ARG A 261 4.70 -7.46 -12.41
CA ARG A 261 5.24 -6.87 -13.63
C ARG A 261 5.32 -5.37 -13.51
N TRP A 262 6.43 -4.77 -13.89
CA TRP A 262 6.67 -3.33 -13.82
C TRP A 262 6.71 -2.70 -15.19
N TYR A 263 6.10 -1.52 -15.29
CA TYR A 263 5.98 -0.76 -16.53
C TYR A 263 6.36 0.71 -16.33
N VAL A 264 6.96 1.30 -17.37
CA VAL A 264 7.05 2.75 -17.57
C VAL A 264 6.34 3.04 -18.90
N ASP A 265 5.31 3.88 -18.90
CA ASP A 265 4.50 4.23 -20.07
C ASP A 265 4.06 2.99 -20.84
N ASP A 266 3.46 2.03 -20.37
CA ASP A 266 3.08 0.76 -21.03
C ASP A 266 4.25 -0.15 -21.49
N SER A 267 5.50 0.26 -21.26
CA SER A 267 6.69 -0.55 -21.59
C SER A 267 7.03 -1.47 -20.43
N LEU A 268 6.77 -2.76 -20.58
CA LEU A 268 7.17 -3.79 -19.60
C LEU A 268 8.70 -3.85 -19.54
N TYR A 269 9.28 -3.66 -18.35
CA TYR A 269 10.74 -3.74 -18.17
C TYR A 269 11.20 -4.78 -17.15
N SER A 270 10.32 -5.20 -16.25
CA SER A 270 10.65 -6.22 -15.24
C SER A 270 9.47 -7.14 -14.97
N THR A 271 9.76 -8.41 -14.73
CA THR A 271 8.80 -9.41 -14.23
C THR A 271 9.49 -10.21 -13.15
N GLN A 272 8.88 -10.28 -11.97
CA GLN A 272 9.39 -11.02 -10.82
C GLN A 272 8.39 -12.09 -10.40
N THR A 273 8.90 -13.29 -10.12
CA THR A 273 8.13 -14.47 -9.72
C THR A 273 8.84 -15.32 -8.66
N ASP A 274 10.08 -14.95 -8.30
CA ASP A 274 10.96 -15.78 -7.46
C ASP A 274 11.22 -15.10 -6.11
N TRP A 275 10.18 -15.12 -5.25
CA TRP A 275 10.26 -14.61 -3.88
C TRP A 275 9.79 -15.65 -2.87
N TYR A 276 10.00 -15.38 -1.61
CA TYR A 276 9.52 -16.21 -0.50
C TYR A 276 9.41 -15.38 0.79
N SER A 277 8.67 -15.88 1.77
CA SER A 277 8.77 -15.45 3.16
C SER A 277 9.17 -16.66 4.01
N GLU A 278 10.17 -16.49 4.89
CA GLU A 278 10.70 -17.60 5.69
C GLU A 278 9.60 -18.25 6.54
N GLY A 279 9.40 -19.54 6.37
CA GLY A 279 8.40 -20.32 7.11
C GLY A 279 7.00 -20.28 6.52
N PHE A 280 6.76 -19.61 5.39
CA PHE A 280 5.46 -19.47 4.76
C PHE A 280 5.43 -20.02 3.34
N SER A 281 4.24 -20.42 2.91
CA SER A 281 4.04 -20.95 1.56
C SER A 281 4.01 -19.82 0.53
N TYR A 282 4.49 -20.12 -0.69
CA TYR A 282 4.33 -19.23 -1.83
C TYR A 282 2.84 -18.99 -2.14
N PRO A 283 2.38 -17.78 -2.46
CA PRO A 283 3.16 -16.62 -2.87
C PRO A 283 3.47 -15.58 -1.77
N ALA A 284 3.50 -15.99 -0.49
CA ALA A 284 3.92 -15.08 0.58
C ALA A 284 5.30 -14.45 0.26
N PRO A 285 5.50 -13.15 0.55
CA PRO A 285 4.66 -12.25 1.34
C PRO A 285 3.65 -11.41 0.52
N PHE A 286 3.62 -11.57 -0.82
CA PHE A 286 2.83 -10.73 -1.71
C PHE A 286 1.43 -11.29 -1.97
N ASP A 287 0.77 -11.80 -0.94
CA ASP A 287 -0.60 -12.30 -0.92
C ASP A 287 -1.41 -11.72 0.25
N GLN A 288 -1.05 -10.50 0.66
CA GLN A 288 -1.73 -9.70 1.67
C GLN A 288 -1.99 -8.28 1.14
N ASN A 289 -2.74 -7.47 1.88
CA ASN A 289 -3.00 -6.09 1.51
C ASN A 289 -1.76 -5.22 1.72
N PHE A 290 -1.47 -4.35 0.76
CA PHE A 290 -0.41 -3.34 0.81
C PHE A 290 -1.01 -1.95 0.64
N TYR A 291 -0.52 -0.98 1.40
CA TYR A 291 -0.85 0.43 1.27
C TYR A 291 0.22 1.17 0.46
N ILE A 292 -0.14 2.30 -0.12
CA ILE A 292 0.71 3.09 -1.03
C ILE A 292 1.43 4.17 -0.23
N ILE A 293 2.71 4.40 -0.57
CA ILE A 293 3.54 5.47 -0.02
C ILE A 293 4.10 6.31 -1.17
N LEU A 294 4.10 7.64 -0.99
CA LEU A 294 4.71 8.61 -1.89
C LEU A 294 5.64 9.50 -1.08
N ASN A 295 6.91 9.61 -1.46
CA ASN A 295 7.84 10.51 -0.81
C ASN A 295 8.95 11.01 -1.75
N LEU A 296 9.58 12.10 -1.34
CA LEU A 296 10.83 12.60 -1.92
C LEU A 296 11.86 12.66 -0.80
N ALA A 297 12.74 11.66 -0.73
CA ALA A 297 13.83 11.65 0.22
C ALA A 297 15.01 12.50 -0.24
N VAL A 298 15.85 12.92 0.71
CA VAL A 298 17.07 13.70 0.48
C VAL A 298 18.24 13.01 1.16
N GLY A 299 19.29 12.70 0.40
CA GLY A 299 20.41 11.89 0.90
C GLY A 299 20.02 10.41 1.02
N GLY A 300 20.46 9.76 2.09
CA GLY A 300 20.20 8.35 2.32
C GLY A 300 21.07 7.40 1.49
N HIS A 301 20.88 6.13 1.69
CA HIS A 301 21.74 5.09 1.08
C HIS A 301 21.57 4.95 -0.44
N PHE A 302 20.48 5.43 -1.00
CA PHE A 302 20.14 5.20 -2.41
C PHE A 302 20.83 6.16 -3.37
N ASP A 303 20.76 7.48 -3.12
CA ASP A 303 21.38 8.52 -3.98
C ASP A 303 22.21 9.56 -3.19
N GLY A 304 22.50 9.31 -1.90
CA GLY A 304 23.31 10.20 -1.08
C GLY A 304 24.78 10.26 -1.51
N ILE A 305 25.37 11.47 -1.49
CA ILE A 305 26.81 11.62 -1.71
C ILE A 305 27.59 11.01 -0.52
N ASP A 306 28.76 10.45 -0.81
CA ASP A 306 29.57 9.72 0.17
C ASP A 306 28.73 8.65 0.95
N GLY A 307 27.71 8.11 0.28
CA GLY A 307 26.87 7.02 0.76
C GLY A 307 25.60 7.43 1.50
N ILE A 308 25.46 8.66 2.02
CA ILE A 308 24.27 9.09 2.78
C ILE A 308 23.97 10.58 2.71
N TYR A 309 24.94 11.45 2.39
CA TYR A 309 24.75 12.88 2.58
C TYR A 309 23.97 13.54 1.45
N ALA A 310 23.20 14.57 1.80
CA ALA A 310 22.58 15.47 0.85
C ALA A 310 23.62 16.34 0.12
N ASP A 311 23.40 16.60 -1.17
CA ASP A 311 24.20 17.59 -1.92
C ASP A 311 23.57 18.98 -1.82
N PRO A 312 24.18 19.93 -1.09
CA PRO A 312 23.64 21.28 -1.00
C PRO A 312 23.56 22.02 -2.34
N ALA A 313 24.35 21.61 -3.33
CA ALA A 313 24.37 22.21 -4.66
C ALA A 313 23.07 21.92 -5.44
N THR A 314 22.42 20.81 -5.16
CA THR A 314 21.12 20.44 -5.74
C THR A 314 20.06 21.52 -5.48
N PHE A 315 20.12 22.17 -4.33
CA PHE A 315 19.16 23.20 -3.91
C PHE A 315 19.60 24.64 -4.23
N ALA A 316 20.67 24.83 -5.00
CA ALA A 316 21.17 26.16 -5.33
C ALA A 316 20.18 26.99 -6.17
N SER A 317 19.29 26.34 -6.93
CA SER A 317 18.25 26.99 -7.73
C SER A 317 16.89 27.08 -7.04
N GLY A 318 16.74 26.59 -5.83
CA GLY A 318 15.50 26.56 -5.07
C GLY A 318 15.07 25.15 -4.67
N ASP A 319 13.80 25.03 -4.29
CA ASP A 319 13.19 23.77 -3.89
C ASP A 319 13.21 22.76 -5.04
N LYS A 320 13.11 21.50 -4.69
CA LYS A 320 13.01 20.38 -5.63
C LYS A 320 11.67 19.69 -5.48
N ASN A 321 11.02 19.40 -6.59
CA ASN A 321 9.65 18.93 -6.60
C ASN A 321 9.53 17.51 -7.17
N PHE A 322 8.65 16.75 -6.55
CA PHE A 322 8.10 15.53 -7.06
C PHE A 322 6.60 15.78 -7.29
N ASP A 323 6.21 15.89 -8.54
CA ASP A 323 4.86 16.19 -8.97
C ASP A 323 4.13 14.90 -9.34
N ILE A 324 2.92 14.72 -8.80
CA ILE A 324 2.05 13.56 -9.05
C ILE A 324 0.72 14.05 -9.63
N ASP A 325 0.38 13.61 -10.85
CA ASP A 325 -0.84 13.95 -11.57
C ASP A 325 -2.02 13.11 -11.06
N TYR A 326 -1.81 11.81 -10.90
CA TYR A 326 -2.80 10.90 -10.31
C TYR A 326 -2.17 9.65 -9.70
N VAL A 327 -2.95 9.02 -8.83
CA VAL A 327 -2.77 7.64 -8.36
C VAL A 327 -4.05 6.87 -8.64
N ARG A 328 -3.96 5.74 -9.33
CA ARG A 328 -5.10 4.91 -9.71
C ARG A 328 -4.85 3.44 -9.39
N VAL A 329 -5.84 2.78 -8.85
CA VAL A 329 -5.80 1.35 -8.53
C VAL A 329 -6.95 0.65 -9.21
N TYR A 330 -6.62 -0.41 -9.92
CA TYR A 330 -7.57 -1.22 -10.69
C TYR A 330 -7.52 -2.67 -10.19
N GLU A 331 -8.66 -3.27 -9.97
CA GLU A 331 -8.74 -4.72 -9.78
C GLU A 331 -8.68 -5.45 -11.12
N ASN A 332 -8.02 -6.60 -11.15
CA ASN A 332 -8.08 -7.53 -12.28
C ASN A 332 -9.38 -8.33 -12.20
N THR A 333 -10.34 -8.05 -13.07
CA THR A 333 -11.66 -8.71 -13.06
C THR A 333 -11.63 -10.15 -13.58
N ALA A 334 -10.53 -10.57 -14.21
CA ALA A 334 -10.31 -11.93 -14.68
C ALA A 334 -9.56 -12.80 -13.65
N SER A 335 -8.95 -12.17 -12.62
CA SER A 335 -8.23 -12.86 -11.57
C SER A 335 -9.14 -13.19 -10.37
N ASP A 336 -8.95 -14.36 -9.80
CA ASP A 336 -9.51 -14.78 -8.52
C ASP A 336 -8.54 -14.55 -7.35
N PHE A 337 -7.44 -13.87 -7.61
CA PHE A 337 -6.45 -13.54 -6.59
C PHE A 337 -7.06 -12.64 -5.53
N ARG A 338 -6.99 -13.10 -4.30
CA ARG A 338 -7.44 -12.38 -3.10
C ARG A 338 -6.37 -12.52 -2.03
N PRO A 339 -6.34 -11.62 -1.05
CA PRO A 339 -5.48 -11.80 0.10
C PRO A 339 -5.65 -13.20 0.65
N THR A 340 -4.54 -13.85 0.95
CA THR A 340 -4.60 -15.06 1.76
C THR A 340 -5.28 -14.66 3.06
N GLU A 341 -6.42 -15.26 3.37
CA GLU A 341 -7.09 -15.07 4.65
C GLU A 341 -6.19 -15.67 5.75
N MET A 342 -5.08 -15.00 5.99
CA MET A 342 -4.27 -15.25 7.16
C MET A 342 -4.85 -14.43 8.29
N THR A 343 -5.48 -15.12 9.20
CA THR A 343 -5.68 -14.59 10.54
C THR A 343 -4.32 -14.57 11.21
N SER A 344 -3.48 -13.58 10.88
CA SER A 344 -2.22 -13.39 11.58
C SER A 344 -2.53 -12.82 12.95
N LEU A 345 -2.19 -13.58 13.98
CA LEU A 345 -2.24 -13.07 15.34
C LEU A 345 -0.94 -12.33 15.64
N ALA A 346 -1.04 -11.07 16.04
CA ALA A 346 0.04 -10.41 16.76
C ALA A 346 0.22 -11.07 18.13
N LEU A 347 1.42 -11.07 18.66
CA LEU A 347 1.71 -11.61 20.00
C LEU A 347 2.14 -10.50 20.96
N ASP A 348 1.42 -10.36 22.06
CA ASP A 348 1.87 -9.58 23.22
C ASP A 348 2.33 -10.54 24.34
N ASN A 349 3.59 -10.44 24.76
CA ASN A 349 4.20 -11.30 25.79
C ASN A 349 5.18 -10.55 26.69
N TYR A 350 4.94 -9.28 26.94
CA TYR A 350 5.89 -8.34 27.57
C TYR A 350 5.78 -8.22 29.09
N ILE A 351 4.86 -8.95 29.73
CA ILE A 351 4.54 -8.73 31.14
C ILE A 351 5.14 -9.83 32.04
N GLU A 352 5.88 -9.41 33.05
CA GLU A 352 6.28 -10.20 34.25
C GLU A 352 6.79 -11.62 33.94
N GLY A 353 7.82 -11.72 33.12
CA GLY A 353 8.53 -12.97 32.86
C GLY A 353 7.79 -13.90 31.89
N ALA A 354 6.75 -13.43 31.22
CA ALA A 354 6.17 -14.17 30.11
C ALA A 354 7.19 -14.33 28.97
N GLU A 355 7.22 -15.49 28.35
CA GLU A 355 8.04 -15.81 27.19
C GLU A 355 7.22 -16.66 26.21
N ALA A 356 6.93 -16.09 25.04
CA ALA A 356 6.23 -16.77 23.97
C ALA A 356 6.69 -16.26 22.60
N SER A 357 6.47 -17.06 21.58
CA SER A 357 6.69 -16.69 20.18
C SER A 357 5.49 -17.12 19.34
N VAL A 358 5.26 -16.43 18.21
CA VAL A 358 4.19 -16.71 17.29
C VAL A 358 4.75 -17.05 15.91
N VAL A 359 4.18 -18.05 15.27
CA VAL A 359 4.43 -18.40 13.87
C VAL A 359 3.09 -18.49 13.19
N ASN A 360 2.78 -17.52 12.33
CA ASN A 360 1.62 -17.58 11.46
C ASN A 360 1.96 -18.45 10.24
N LYS A 361 1.06 -19.35 9.88
CA LYS A 361 1.16 -20.25 8.72
C LYS A 361 -0.15 -20.23 7.97
N GLU A 362 -0.13 -20.66 6.71
CA GLU A 362 -1.35 -20.80 5.95
C GLU A 362 -2.39 -21.64 6.73
N GLY A 363 -3.54 -21.02 7.00
CA GLY A 363 -4.67 -21.64 7.72
C GLY A 363 -4.49 -21.84 9.21
N CYS A 364 -3.35 -21.46 9.83
CA CYS A 364 -3.20 -21.55 11.27
C CYS A 364 -2.12 -20.64 11.87
N THR A 365 -2.27 -20.33 13.15
CA THR A 365 -1.27 -19.65 13.96
C THR A 365 -0.80 -20.59 15.07
N VAL A 366 0.50 -20.75 15.23
CA VAL A 366 1.13 -21.50 16.32
C VAL A 366 1.75 -20.53 17.31
N ILE A 367 1.31 -20.58 18.55
CA ILE A 367 1.86 -19.82 19.67
C ILE A 367 2.64 -20.78 20.55
N ASP A 368 3.97 -20.65 20.58
CA ASP A 368 4.87 -21.39 21.47
C ASP A 368 4.98 -20.63 22.77
N VAL A 369 4.30 -21.11 23.82
CA VAL A 369 4.31 -20.52 25.16
C VAL A 369 5.38 -21.22 25.98
N LYS A 370 6.53 -20.58 26.17
CA LYS A 370 7.61 -21.09 27.00
C LYS A 370 7.39 -20.78 28.48
N ASN A 371 6.84 -19.60 28.77
CA ASN A 371 6.43 -19.18 30.10
C ASN A 371 5.16 -18.32 30.00
N ALA A 372 4.09 -18.73 30.67
CA ALA A 372 2.83 -18.04 30.66
C ALA A 372 2.79 -16.74 31.50
N GLY A 373 3.88 -16.42 32.19
CA GLY A 373 3.94 -15.24 33.09
C GLY A 373 3.13 -15.40 34.37
N SER A 374 2.78 -14.29 34.99
CA SER A 374 2.05 -14.26 36.26
C SER A 374 0.58 -13.82 36.11
N LEU A 375 0.22 -13.15 34.99
CA LEU A 375 -1.09 -12.58 34.73
C LEU A 375 -1.83 -13.32 33.62
N GLU A 376 -3.15 -13.24 33.64
CA GLU A 376 -4.04 -13.84 32.64
C GLU A 376 -3.70 -13.40 31.21
N TYR A 377 -3.40 -12.12 31.04
CA TYR A 377 -3.09 -11.46 29.77
C TYR A 377 -1.60 -11.32 29.48
N ALA A 378 -0.73 -12.03 30.23
CA ALA A 378 0.72 -11.95 30.03
C ALA A 378 1.18 -12.50 28.66
N VAL A 379 0.41 -13.39 28.07
CA VAL A 379 0.56 -13.88 26.68
C VAL A 379 -0.78 -13.77 25.99
N MET A 380 -0.85 -13.04 24.87
CA MET A 380 -2.08 -12.85 24.10
C MET A 380 -1.81 -12.96 22.60
N GLY A 381 -2.58 -13.78 21.90
CA GLY A 381 -2.75 -13.66 20.45
C GLY A 381 -3.81 -12.60 20.15
N LEU A 382 -3.58 -11.71 19.18
CA LEU A 382 -4.40 -10.53 18.94
C LEU A 382 -4.80 -10.41 17.46
N LEU A 383 -6.11 -10.21 17.21
CA LEU A 383 -6.63 -9.63 15.97
C LEU A 383 -7.03 -8.20 16.28
N ARG A 384 -6.26 -7.24 15.81
CA ARG A 384 -6.47 -5.82 16.13
C ARG A 384 -7.40 -5.13 15.14
N GLY A 385 -8.04 -4.06 15.58
CA GLY A 385 -8.68 -3.07 14.73
C GLY A 385 -9.86 -3.58 13.91
N ARG A 386 -10.73 -4.42 14.48
CA ARG A 386 -11.95 -4.90 13.79
C ARG A 386 -13.02 -3.84 13.84
N GLU A 387 -13.30 -3.21 12.70
CA GLU A 387 -14.37 -2.23 12.59
C GLU A 387 -15.73 -2.90 12.76
N VAL A 388 -16.49 -2.45 13.74
CA VAL A 388 -17.81 -2.99 14.07
C VAL A 388 -18.88 -1.92 14.08
N LYS A 389 -20.11 -2.31 13.76
CA LYS A 389 -21.28 -1.43 13.68
C LYS A 389 -22.24 -1.67 14.83
N ALA A 390 -22.81 -0.57 15.33
CA ALA A 390 -23.81 -0.60 16.40
C ALA A 390 -24.98 -1.54 16.09
N GLY A 391 -25.26 -2.45 17.01
CA GLY A 391 -26.39 -3.37 16.90
C GLY A 391 -26.23 -4.49 15.85
N GLN A 392 -25.14 -4.51 15.07
CA GLN A 392 -24.82 -5.62 14.19
C GLN A 392 -24.30 -6.79 15.01
N ARG A 393 -24.74 -8.01 14.66
CA ARG A 393 -24.23 -9.25 15.24
C ARG A 393 -23.03 -9.71 14.44
N TYR A 394 -21.96 -10.04 15.14
CA TYR A 394 -20.74 -10.65 14.60
C TYR A 394 -20.58 -12.04 15.20
N THR A 395 -19.98 -12.94 14.43
CA THR A 395 -19.64 -14.28 14.88
C THR A 395 -18.13 -14.48 14.79
N LEU A 396 -17.49 -14.71 15.94
CA LEU A 396 -16.10 -15.20 15.99
C LEU A 396 -16.15 -16.72 15.99
N SER A 397 -15.50 -17.38 15.03
CA SER A 397 -15.29 -18.82 15.09
C SER A 397 -13.83 -19.19 14.84
N PHE A 398 -13.37 -20.29 15.46
CA PHE A 398 -12.02 -20.80 15.30
C PHE A 398 -11.91 -22.25 15.79
N ASP A 399 -10.87 -22.91 15.33
CA ASP A 399 -10.45 -24.19 15.85
C ASP A 399 -9.20 -24.04 16.71
N ALA A 400 -9.10 -24.80 17.80
CA ALA A 400 -7.96 -24.75 18.69
C ALA A 400 -7.44 -26.13 19.10
N VAL A 401 -6.12 -26.25 19.18
CA VAL A 401 -5.39 -27.40 19.70
C VAL A 401 -4.29 -26.89 20.63
N SER A 402 -4.03 -27.59 21.73
CA SER A 402 -2.85 -27.33 22.58
C SER A 402 -2.12 -28.64 22.86
N THR A 403 -0.80 -28.60 22.90
CA THR A 403 0.01 -29.79 23.29
C THR A 403 -0.17 -30.19 24.74
N ALA A 404 -0.74 -29.31 25.57
CA ALA A 404 -1.14 -29.58 26.95
C ALA A 404 -2.56 -29.05 27.19
N GLU A 405 -3.33 -29.74 28.05
CA GLU A 405 -4.63 -29.21 28.47
C GLU A 405 -4.45 -27.89 29.24
N ARG A 406 -5.14 -26.85 28.80
CA ARG A 406 -5.13 -25.52 29.45
C ARG A 406 -6.43 -24.76 29.21
N THR A 407 -6.63 -23.75 30.05
CA THR A 407 -7.65 -22.72 29.81
C THR A 407 -7.10 -21.60 28.94
N MET A 408 -7.94 -21.09 28.05
CA MET A 408 -7.75 -19.88 27.26
C MET A 408 -8.96 -18.97 27.49
N VAL A 409 -8.75 -17.65 27.57
CA VAL A 409 -9.84 -16.66 27.57
C VAL A 409 -9.88 -15.95 26.24
N VAL A 410 -11.08 -15.85 25.65
CA VAL A 410 -11.32 -15.18 24.37
C VAL A 410 -12.15 -13.95 24.64
N THR A 411 -11.64 -12.79 24.28
CA THR A 411 -12.34 -11.51 24.46
C THR A 411 -12.50 -10.75 23.14
N ALA A 412 -13.53 -9.90 23.07
CA ALA A 412 -13.60 -8.80 22.11
C ALA A 412 -13.75 -7.51 22.93
N GLU A 413 -12.82 -6.60 22.76
CA GLU A 413 -12.65 -5.44 23.65
C GLU A 413 -12.48 -4.14 22.84
N ASP A 414 -12.93 -3.00 23.42
CA ASP A 414 -12.59 -1.67 22.91
C ASP A 414 -11.22 -1.18 23.45
N SER A 415 -10.81 0.00 23.03
CA SER A 415 -9.57 0.66 23.50
C SER A 415 -9.56 1.00 24.98
N SER A 416 -10.71 0.94 25.66
CA SER A 416 -10.86 1.14 27.11
C SER A 416 -10.88 -0.19 27.88
N TYR A 417 -10.64 -1.31 27.18
CA TYR A 417 -10.69 -2.68 27.72
C TYR A 417 -12.10 -3.11 28.21
N THR A 418 -13.16 -2.49 27.68
CA THR A 418 -14.52 -2.97 27.89
C THR A 418 -14.76 -4.23 27.09
N ARG A 419 -15.09 -5.33 27.73
CA ARG A 419 -15.32 -6.64 27.11
C ARG A 419 -16.76 -6.75 26.62
N TYR A 420 -16.95 -6.98 25.35
CA TYR A 420 -18.24 -7.29 24.70
C TYR A 420 -18.40 -8.80 24.48
N LEU A 421 -17.28 -9.50 24.37
CA LEU A 421 -17.16 -10.96 24.45
C LEU A 421 -16.16 -11.27 25.58
N ASP A 422 -16.47 -12.25 26.43
CA ASP A 422 -15.59 -12.71 27.53
C ASP A 422 -15.87 -14.20 27.79
N GLU A 423 -15.20 -15.06 27.02
CA GLU A 423 -15.47 -16.50 27.03
C GLU A 423 -14.25 -17.29 27.49
N LYS A 424 -14.47 -18.21 28.40
CA LYS A 424 -13.44 -19.09 28.96
C LYS A 424 -13.59 -20.49 28.40
N VAL A 425 -12.56 -20.95 27.69
CA VAL A 425 -12.58 -22.24 26.98
C VAL A 425 -11.43 -23.13 27.43
N THR A 426 -11.66 -24.45 27.42
CA THR A 426 -10.60 -25.44 27.65
C THR A 426 -10.14 -26.01 26.31
N ILE A 427 -8.84 -25.84 26.02
CA ILE A 427 -8.15 -26.42 24.87
C ILE A 427 -7.23 -27.55 25.31
N SER A 428 -7.02 -28.53 24.45
CA SER A 428 -6.33 -29.80 24.78
C SER A 428 -5.69 -30.41 23.52
N PRO A 429 -4.96 -31.52 23.58
CA PRO A 429 -4.37 -32.19 22.41
C PRO A 429 -5.36 -32.67 21.33
N GLY A 430 -6.64 -32.51 21.52
CA GLY A 430 -7.66 -32.75 20.48
C GLY A 430 -8.19 -31.44 19.88
N LYS A 431 -8.24 -31.35 18.55
CA LYS A 431 -8.81 -30.20 17.84
C LYS A 431 -10.26 -29.96 18.26
N LYS A 432 -10.58 -28.75 18.69
CA LYS A 432 -11.95 -28.34 19.07
C LYS A 432 -12.34 -27.10 18.30
N HIS A 433 -13.60 -27.05 17.86
CA HIS A 433 -14.22 -25.88 17.26
C HIS A 433 -14.93 -25.05 18.32
N PHE A 434 -14.79 -23.73 18.22
CA PHE A 434 -15.46 -22.74 19.06
C PHE A 434 -16.14 -21.71 18.17
N SER A 435 -17.31 -21.24 18.61
CA SER A 435 -18.06 -20.19 17.89
C SER A 435 -18.83 -19.35 18.90
N PHE A 436 -18.70 -18.02 18.82
CA PHE A 436 -19.29 -17.07 19.74
C PHE A 436 -19.90 -15.91 18.96
N ASP A 437 -21.06 -15.47 19.41
CA ASP A 437 -21.72 -14.29 18.87
C ASP A 437 -21.51 -13.09 19.78
N VAL A 438 -21.27 -11.95 19.18
CA VAL A 438 -21.08 -10.68 19.88
C VAL A 438 -21.80 -9.54 19.17
N THR A 439 -22.29 -8.57 19.95
CA THR A 439 -22.92 -7.35 19.43
C THR A 439 -22.38 -6.14 20.18
N PHE A 440 -22.11 -5.06 19.46
CA PHE A 440 -21.54 -3.84 20.02
C PHE A 440 -22.61 -2.75 20.12
N PRO A 441 -22.56 -1.89 21.16
CA PRO A 441 -23.58 -0.84 21.39
C PRO A 441 -23.41 0.36 20.45
N GLU A 442 -22.24 0.59 19.91
CA GLU A 442 -21.89 1.71 19.02
C GLU A 442 -20.89 1.29 17.95
N ASP A 443 -20.71 2.12 16.92
CA ASP A 443 -19.66 1.93 15.91
C ASP A 443 -18.31 2.14 16.58
N MET A 444 -17.40 1.17 16.47
CA MET A 444 -16.09 1.23 17.11
C MET A 444 -15.08 0.31 16.42
N SER A 445 -13.81 0.48 16.77
CA SER A 445 -12.76 -0.50 16.49
C SER A 445 -12.59 -1.42 17.69
N ALA A 446 -12.66 -2.73 17.49
CA ALA A 446 -12.54 -3.73 18.55
C ALA A 446 -11.34 -4.65 18.31
N ASP A 447 -10.66 -5.02 19.39
CA ASP A 447 -9.59 -6.03 19.39
C ASP A 447 -10.15 -7.38 19.86
N ILE A 448 -9.84 -8.44 19.13
CA ILE A 448 -10.12 -9.83 19.55
C ILE A 448 -8.85 -10.39 20.16
N LYS A 449 -8.92 -10.93 21.39
CA LYS A 449 -7.78 -11.43 22.12
C LYS A 449 -7.98 -12.88 22.51
N PHE A 450 -6.92 -13.68 22.27
CA PHE A 450 -6.80 -15.05 22.72
C PHE A 450 -5.77 -15.06 23.86
N GLN A 451 -6.24 -14.95 25.10
CA GLN A 451 -5.39 -14.81 26.27
C GLN A 451 -4.86 -16.17 26.72
N LEU A 452 -3.55 -16.30 26.77
CA LEU A 452 -2.80 -17.53 27.04
C LEU A 452 -1.82 -17.37 28.20
N GLY A 453 -1.96 -16.35 29.02
CA GLY A 453 -1.15 -16.14 30.22
C GLY A 453 -1.51 -17.12 31.34
N ASN A 454 -1.27 -16.73 32.60
CA ASN A 454 -1.50 -17.59 33.76
C ASN A 454 -2.98 -17.68 34.17
N ILE A 455 -3.76 -18.36 33.37
CA ILE A 455 -5.18 -18.63 33.61
C ILE A 455 -5.31 -19.98 34.29
N ASP A 456 -6.03 -20.05 35.42
CA ASP A 456 -6.25 -21.27 36.21
C ASP A 456 -4.96 -22.03 36.58
N GLY A 457 -3.85 -21.31 36.76
CA GLY A 457 -2.58 -21.89 37.11
C GLY A 457 -1.76 -22.42 35.92
N ALA A 458 -2.05 -21.95 34.68
CA ALA A 458 -1.36 -22.36 33.48
C ALA A 458 0.17 -22.16 33.50
N ALA A 459 0.69 -21.28 34.35
CA ALA A 459 2.14 -21.15 34.56
C ALA A 459 2.81 -22.46 35.06
N ALA A 460 2.05 -23.38 35.66
CA ALA A 460 2.55 -24.68 36.09
C ALA A 460 2.62 -25.74 35.00
N ILE A 461 2.04 -25.46 33.81
CA ILE A 461 2.04 -26.40 32.66
C ILE A 461 3.45 -26.54 32.08
N GLY A 462 4.26 -25.48 32.14
CA GLY A 462 5.54 -25.40 31.46
C GLY A 462 5.42 -25.06 29.98
N ALA A 463 6.47 -25.31 29.21
CA ALA A 463 6.48 -25.01 27.77
C ALA A 463 5.48 -25.89 26.99
N HIS A 464 4.68 -25.26 26.14
CA HIS A 464 3.67 -25.92 25.32
C HIS A 464 3.29 -25.06 24.13
N GLU A 465 2.73 -25.69 23.10
CA GLU A 465 2.25 -24.99 21.90
C GLU A 465 0.73 -24.92 21.90
N VAL A 466 0.20 -23.79 21.40
CA VAL A 466 -1.21 -23.60 21.09
C VAL A 466 -1.33 -23.27 19.62
N THR A 467 -2.11 -24.06 18.89
CA THR A 467 -2.43 -23.81 17.49
C THR A 467 -3.88 -23.33 17.38
N LEU A 468 -4.07 -22.19 16.76
CA LEU A 468 -5.36 -21.64 16.38
C LEU A 468 -5.48 -21.72 14.86
N SER A 469 -6.59 -22.23 14.33
CA SER A 469 -6.85 -22.36 12.89
C SER A 469 -8.29 -22.00 12.56
N ASP A 470 -8.56 -21.81 11.27
CA ASP A 470 -9.90 -21.50 10.76
C ASP A 470 -10.59 -20.35 11.52
N ILE A 471 -9.77 -19.33 11.92
CA ILE A 471 -10.29 -18.17 12.63
C ILE A 471 -11.07 -17.33 11.62
N SER A 472 -12.33 -17.07 11.91
CA SER A 472 -13.18 -16.19 11.11
C SER A 472 -13.90 -15.18 11.97
N TRP A 473 -14.11 -13.99 11.42
CA TRP A 473 -14.88 -12.91 11.99
C TRP A 473 -15.87 -12.40 10.94
N SER A 474 -17.14 -12.63 11.10
CA SER A 474 -18.17 -12.34 10.09
C SER A 474 -19.41 -11.67 10.69
#